data_dda868feca49d217fef99aa4d9dcfcc6
#
_entry.id   dda868feca49d217fef99aa4d9dcfcc6
#
_cell.length_a   1.000
_cell.length_b   1.000
_cell.length_c   1.000
_cell.angle_alpha   90.00
_cell.angle_beta   90.00
_cell.angle_gamma   90.00
#
_symmetry.space_group_name_H-M   'P 1'
#
loop_
_entity.id
_entity.type
_entity.pdbx_description
1 polymer ?
#
loop_
_entity_poly.entity_id
_entity_poly.type
_entity_poly.pdbx_seq_one_letter_code
_entity_poly.pdbx_strand_id
1 'polypeptide(L)' 'IGIEKGIEKGIEKGIEKGIEKGIQALIETCKELHLSPGQCLEKLVEKFQLSEADAGVYLNTYWK' A
#
# COMPACT_ATOMS: atom_id res chain seq x y z
N ILE A 1 -11.86 -17.66 -2.50
CA ILE A 1 -11.17 -16.37 -2.33
C ILE A 1 -11.66 -15.64 -1.10
N GLY A 2 -12.97 -15.62 -0.90
CA GLY A 2 -13.53 -15.01 0.30
C GLY A 2 -13.07 -15.70 1.56
N ILE A 3 -12.92 -17.00 1.50
CA ILE A 3 -12.44 -17.80 2.62
C ILE A 3 -10.98 -17.48 2.92
N GLU A 4 -10.20 -17.34 1.87
CA GLU A 4 -8.79 -17.00 2.01
C GLU A 4 -8.62 -15.67 2.71
N LYS A 5 -9.43 -14.70 2.37
CA LYS A 5 -9.38 -13.40 3.01
C LYS A 5 -9.68 -13.49 4.50
N GLY A 6 -10.63 -14.34 4.86
CA GLY A 6 -10.96 -14.54 6.25
C GLY A 6 -9.82 -15.15 7.05
N ILE A 7 -9.12 -16.09 6.47
CA ILE A 7 -7.98 -16.74 7.10
C ILE A 7 -6.78 -15.80 7.13
N GLU A 8 -6.54 -15.12 6.04
CA GLU A 8 -5.42 -14.22 5.93
C GLU A 8 -5.46 -13.06 6.91
N LYS A 9 -6.65 -12.60 7.25
CA LYS A 9 -6.78 -11.50 8.19
C LYS A 9 -6.11 -11.78 9.53
N GLY A 10 -6.19 -13.01 9.99
CA GLY A 10 -5.53 -13.36 11.25
C GLY A 10 -4.02 -13.36 11.15
N ILE A 11 -3.51 -13.77 10.01
CA ILE A 11 -2.07 -13.84 9.77
C ILE A 11 -1.51 -12.48 9.40
N GLU A 12 -2.25 -11.74 8.60
CA GLU A 12 -1.80 -10.48 8.06
C GLU A 12 -1.64 -9.35 9.07
N LYS A 13 -2.29 -9.44 10.22
CA LYS A 13 -2.22 -8.34 11.18
C LYS A 13 -0.79 -8.01 11.59
N GLY A 14 0.05 -9.02 11.72
CA GLY A 14 1.45 -8.78 12.03
C GLY A 14 2.24 -8.30 10.83
N ILE A 15 1.90 -8.81 9.65
CA ILE A 15 2.57 -8.46 8.42
C ILE A 15 2.13 -7.08 7.93
N GLU A 16 0.85 -6.78 8.07
CA GLU A 16 0.31 -5.49 7.63
C GLU A 16 1.00 -4.30 8.27
N LYS A 17 1.37 -4.40 9.54
CA LYS A 17 2.02 -3.29 10.20
C LYS A 17 3.36 -2.97 9.55
N GLY A 18 4.12 -3.98 9.18
CA GLY A 18 5.37 -3.77 8.48
C GLY A 18 5.15 -3.22 7.07
N ILE A 19 4.16 -3.76 6.38
CA ILE A 19 3.82 -3.32 5.04
C ILE A 19 3.30 -1.88 5.06
N GLU A 20 2.45 -1.55 6.01
CA GLU A 20 1.92 -0.20 6.11
C GLU A 20 3.01 0.83 6.32
N LYS A 21 3.98 0.52 7.16
CA LYS A 21 5.10 1.42 7.38
C LYS A 21 5.91 1.61 6.11
N GLY A 22 6.14 0.54 5.37
CA GLY A 22 6.83 0.61 4.09
C GLY A 22 6.07 1.43 3.07
N ILE A 23 4.76 1.20 3.00
CA ILE A 23 3.89 1.95 2.09
C ILE A 23 3.90 3.43 2.46
N GLN A 24 3.77 3.74 3.73
CA GLN A 24 3.79 5.12 4.19
C GLN A 24 5.11 5.79 3.85
N ALA A 25 6.21 5.11 4.09
CA ALA A 25 7.53 5.64 3.78
C ALA A 25 7.68 5.88 2.27
N LEU A 26 7.19 4.97 1.46
CA LEU A 26 7.25 5.13 0.01
C LEU A 26 6.41 6.33 -0.43
N ILE A 27 5.22 6.47 0.10
CA ILE A 27 4.35 7.59 -0.24
C ILE A 27 5.00 8.91 0.17
N GLU A 28 5.57 8.97 1.35
CA GLU A 28 6.28 10.17 1.80
C GLU A 28 7.45 10.51 0.88
N THR A 29 8.21 9.49 0.48
CA THR A 29 9.31 9.70 -0.45
C THR A 29 8.81 10.23 -1.78
N CYS A 30 7.73 9.68 -2.29
CA CYS A 30 7.14 10.17 -3.54
C CYS A 30 6.73 11.64 -3.42
N LYS A 31 6.17 12.01 -2.28
CA LYS A 31 5.78 13.40 -2.05
C LYS A 31 7.01 14.31 -1.98
N GLU A 32 8.07 13.88 -1.34
CA GLU A 32 9.30 14.65 -1.27
C GLU A 32 9.92 14.85 -2.64
N LEU A 33 9.81 13.84 -3.50
CA LEU A 33 10.33 13.92 -4.86
C LEU A 33 9.36 14.62 -5.82
N HIS A 34 8.23 15.07 -5.32
CA HIS A 34 7.19 15.73 -6.10
C HIS A 34 6.64 14.85 -7.22
N LEU A 35 6.56 13.56 -6.96
CA LEU A 35 5.95 12.61 -7.90
C LEU A 35 4.44 12.74 -7.85
N SER A 36 3.79 12.40 -8.96
CA SER A 36 2.34 12.43 -9.00
C SER A 36 1.76 11.24 -8.23
N PRO A 37 0.50 11.36 -7.77
CA PRO A 37 -0.17 10.23 -7.13
C PRO A 37 -0.22 8.98 -8.01
N GLY A 38 -0.39 9.17 -9.31
CA GLY A 38 -0.39 8.05 -10.25
C GLY A 38 0.93 7.31 -10.27
N GLN A 39 2.03 8.04 -10.24
CA GLN A 39 3.36 7.43 -10.19
C GLN A 39 3.57 6.69 -8.88
N CYS A 40 3.10 7.26 -7.78
CA CYS A 40 3.20 6.60 -6.48
C CYS A 40 2.37 5.33 -6.47
N LEU A 41 1.18 5.36 -7.06
CA LEU A 41 0.32 4.20 -7.16
C LEU A 41 1.02 3.07 -7.90
N GLU A 42 1.65 3.38 -9.01
CA GLU A 42 2.39 2.37 -9.78
C GLU A 42 3.51 1.76 -8.95
N LYS A 43 4.22 2.57 -8.21
CA LYS A 43 5.28 2.07 -7.34
C LYS A 43 4.75 1.16 -6.24
N LEU A 44 3.62 1.51 -5.66
CA LEU A 44 2.99 0.67 -4.64
C LEU A 44 2.58 -0.68 -5.21
N VAL A 45 1.96 -0.67 -6.37
CA VAL A 45 1.55 -1.90 -7.04
C VAL A 45 2.77 -2.78 -7.34
N GLU A 46 3.82 -2.17 -7.86
CA GLU A 46 5.02 -2.92 -8.24
C GLU A 46 5.82 -3.41 -7.05
N LYS A 47 6.07 -2.54 -6.10
CA LYS A 47 6.95 -2.87 -4.98
C LYS A 47 6.31 -3.78 -3.94
N PHE A 48 5.04 -3.60 -3.69
CA PHE A 48 4.31 -4.38 -2.69
C PHE A 48 3.39 -5.41 -3.30
N GLN A 49 3.37 -5.48 -4.62
CA GLN A 49 2.51 -6.42 -5.36
C GLN A 49 1.04 -6.28 -4.94
N LEU A 50 0.60 -5.05 -4.78
CA LEU A 50 -0.77 -4.74 -4.44
C LEU A 50 -1.61 -4.63 -5.70
N SER A 51 -2.92 -4.86 -5.55
CA SER A 51 -3.84 -4.54 -6.63
C SER A 51 -3.98 -3.02 -6.71
N GLU A 52 -4.41 -2.53 -7.86
CA GLU A 52 -4.64 -1.09 -8.02
C GLU A 52 -5.63 -0.57 -6.99
N ALA A 53 -6.64 -1.36 -6.68
CA ALA A 53 -7.64 -0.98 -5.69
C ALA A 53 -7.00 -0.83 -4.29
N ASP A 54 -6.21 -1.80 -3.89
CA ASP A 54 -5.56 -1.75 -2.57
C ASP A 54 -4.54 -0.62 -2.51
N ALA A 55 -3.73 -0.50 -3.55
CA ALA A 55 -2.74 0.58 -3.60
C ALA A 55 -3.42 1.95 -3.56
N GLY A 56 -4.56 2.07 -4.25
CA GLY A 56 -5.33 3.31 -4.23
C GLY A 56 -5.86 3.65 -2.84
N VAL A 57 -6.30 2.65 -2.09
CA VAL A 57 -6.77 2.88 -0.73
C VAL A 57 -5.64 3.40 0.15
N TYR A 58 -4.47 2.76 0.10
CA TYR A 58 -3.33 3.22 0.87
C TYR A 58 -2.88 4.60 0.45
N LEU A 59 -2.84 4.83 -0.85
CA LEU A 59 -2.44 6.13 -1.38
C LEU A 59 -3.39 7.23 -0.88
N ASN A 60 -4.68 6.99 -0.98
CA ASN A 60 -5.67 7.94 -0.55
C ASN A 60 -5.61 8.20 0.96
N THR A 61 -5.23 7.18 1.72
CA THR A 61 -5.13 7.30 3.18
C THR A 61 -3.94 8.17 3.59
N TYR A 62 -2.80 7.98 2.96
CA TYR A 62 -1.57 8.63 3.37
C TYR A 62 -1.17 9.84 2.53
N TRP A 63 -1.76 9.98 1.38
CA TRP A 63 -1.45 11.11 0.52
C TRP A 63 -2.24 12.34 0.95
N LYS A 64 -1.55 13.30 1.53
CA LYS A 64 -2.20 14.54 1.98
C LYS A 64 -1.41 15.76 1.60
#